data_ab727dfdb759d607b82ee3318eee5d28
#
_entry.id   ab727dfdb759d607b82ee3318eee5d28
#
_cell.length_a   1.000
_cell.length_b   1.000
_cell.length_c   1.000
_cell.angle_alpha   90.00
_cell.angle_beta   90.00
_cell.angle_gamma   90.00
#
_symmetry.space_group_name_H-M   'P 1'
#
loop_
_entity.id
_entity.type
_entity.pdbx_description
1 polymer ?
#
loop_
_entity_poly.entity_id
_entity_poly.type
_entity_poly.pdbx_seq_one_letter_code
_entity_poly.pdbx_strand_id
1 'polypeptide(L)'
;SPIPELASDDTDFERQWIRLGAVGAELRVKNIVMSDDHIAPGSTIDITATIYNAGGNTSSQFKVAFFAGNDEQPFETVRVNGIDEGEFYPVSVVWESEDVDRIRVVVDYEDEVPEANDDDNSAEHSVTIAYGQYLGWFDSVREQPLAWMFAVLSILTLAIVFTVATRTSIDYGEGAFDEDEADWENEEDDESSYDDDDEYDD
;
A
#
# COMPACT_ATOMS: atom_id res chain seq x y z
N SER A 1 -47.73 35.51 -48.95
CA SER A 1 -46.32 35.20 -48.80
C SER A 1 -46.13 34.49 -47.47
N PRO A 2 -45.77 33.25 -47.45
CA PRO A 2 -45.52 32.55 -46.16
C PRO A 2 -44.23 33.04 -45.53
N ILE A 3 -44.27 33.34 -44.26
CA ILE A 3 -43.14 33.62 -43.41
C ILE A 3 -42.35 32.31 -43.30
N PRO A 4 -41.01 32.26 -43.57
CA PRO A 4 -40.26 31.10 -43.37
C PRO A 4 -40.23 30.82 -41.84
N GLU A 5 -40.69 29.66 -41.49
CA GLU A 5 -40.57 29.08 -40.16
C GLU A 5 -39.08 28.92 -39.85
N LEU A 6 -38.58 29.75 -38.96
CA LEU A 6 -37.28 29.57 -38.35
C LEU A 6 -37.38 28.30 -37.50
N ALA A 7 -36.93 27.19 -38.08
CA ALA A 7 -36.61 26.03 -37.28
C ALA A 7 -35.46 26.42 -36.36
N SER A 8 -35.77 26.91 -35.17
CA SER A 8 -34.81 27.02 -34.08
C SER A 8 -34.58 25.64 -33.56
N ASP A 9 -33.55 24.99 -34.06
CA ASP A 9 -32.95 23.89 -33.34
C ASP A 9 -32.24 24.49 -32.11
N ASP A 10 -32.96 24.47 -31.00
CA ASP A 10 -32.51 25.02 -29.71
C ASP A 10 -31.16 24.42 -29.23
N THR A 11 -30.78 23.27 -29.80
CA THR A 11 -29.53 22.59 -29.50
C THR A 11 -28.30 23.27 -30.10
N ASP A 12 -28.50 24.09 -31.18
CA ASP A 12 -27.38 24.83 -31.79
C ASP A 12 -27.04 26.10 -31.01
N PHE A 13 -27.98 26.62 -30.23
CA PHE A 13 -27.75 27.80 -29.41
C PHE A 13 -26.88 27.47 -28.18
N GLU A 14 -27.15 26.37 -27.53
CA GLU A 14 -26.34 25.93 -26.39
C GLU A 14 -24.91 25.54 -26.81
N ARG A 15 -24.75 24.86 -27.95
CA ARG A 15 -23.44 24.57 -28.54
C ARG A 15 -22.68 25.82 -29.00
N GLN A 16 -23.38 26.89 -29.35
CA GLN A 16 -22.75 28.15 -29.80
C GLN A 16 -22.28 29.00 -28.63
N TRP A 17 -22.93 28.92 -27.46
CA TRP A 17 -22.44 29.52 -26.22
C TRP A 17 -21.13 28.84 -25.73
N ILE A 18 -21.04 27.55 -25.87
CA ILE A 18 -19.85 26.79 -25.56
C ILE A 18 -18.68 27.14 -26.49
N ARG A 19 -18.94 27.54 -27.72
CA ARG A 19 -17.91 27.93 -28.70
C ARG A 19 -17.47 29.40 -28.62
N LEU A 20 -18.19 30.26 -27.92
CA LEU A 20 -17.86 31.68 -27.80
C LEU A 20 -16.86 32.02 -26.69
N GLY A 21 -16.08 31.03 -26.26
CA GLY A 21 -15.09 31.16 -25.18
C GLY A 21 -15.83 31.21 -23.86
N ALA A 22 -15.93 30.09 -23.24
CA ALA A 22 -16.59 29.95 -21.96
C ALA A 22 -16.08 31.00 -20.98
N VAL A 23 -16.99 31.88 -20.58
CA VAL A 23 -16.80 32.78 -19.44
C VAL A 23 -16.86 31.94 -18.14
N GLY A 24 -16.80 30.63 -18.27
CA GLY A 24 -16.83 29.67 -17.17
C GLY A 24 -15.43 29.35 -16.59
N ALA A 25 -15.42 28.59 -15.53
CA ALA A 25 -14.19 27.95 -15.06
C ALA A 25 -13.76 26.85 -16.05
N GLU A 26 -12.48 26.53 -16.08
CA GLU A 26 -11.90 25.47 -16.89
C GLU A 26 -10.77 24.86 -16.06
N LEU A 27 -11.05 23.75 -15.43
CA LEU A 27 -10.14 23.09 -14.48
C LEU A 27 -9.30 22.05 -15.21
N ARG A 28 -8.05 21.90 -14.82
CA ARG A 28 -7.19 20.81 -15.29
C ARG A 28 -6.09 20.47 -14.31
N VAL A 29 -5.65 19.23 -14.36
CA VAL A 29 -4.47 18.80 -13.64
C VAL A 29 -3.22 19.27 -14.40
N LYS A 30 -2.45 20.17 -13.80
CA LYS A 30 -1.25 20.73 -14.42
C LYS A 30 -0.01 19.89 -14.20
N ASN A 31 0.12 19.32 -13.01
CA ASN A 31 1.28 18.54 -12.61
C ASN A 31 0.93 17.61 -11.46
N ILE A 32 1.60 16.46 -11.40
CA ILE A 32 1.56 15.52 -10.29
C ILE A 32 3.01 15.30 -9.83
N VAL A 33 3.27 15.46 -8.54
CA VAL A 33 4.60 15.27 -7.93
C VAL A 33 4.46 14.28 -6.79
N MET A 34 5.40 13.38 -6.67
CA MET A 34 5.51 12.41 -5.58
C MET A 34 6.73 12.72 -4.72
N SER A 35 6.66 12.41 -3.42
CA SER A 35 7.76 12.65 -2.48
C SER A 35 8.97 11.76 -2.73
N ASP A 36 8.79 10.61 -3.40
CA ASP A 36 9.86 9.68 -3.79
C ASP A 36 9.55 9.07 -5.16
N ASP A 37 10.57 8.99 -6.02
CA ASP A 37 10.49 8.37 -7.34
C ASP A 37 10.84 6.86 -7.30
N HIS A 38 11.47 6.39 -6.21
CA HIS A 38 11.88 5.00 -6.01
C HIS A 38 11.08 4.37 -4.88
N ILE A 39 9.88 3.96 -5.21
CA ILE A 39 8.87 3.55 -4.24
C ILE A 39 9.07 2.09 -3.86
N ALA A 40 9.27 1.81 -2.56
CA ALA A 40 9.21 0.45 -2.04
C ALA A 40 7.75 0.04 -1.77
N PRO A 41 7.36 -1.22 -2.04
CA PRO A 41 6.00 -1.69 -1.73
C PRO A 41 5.64 -1.47 -0.25
N GLY A 42 4.44 -0.92 0.02
CA GLY A 42 3.97 -0.63 1.36
C GLY A 42 4.59 0.61 2.02
N SER A 43 5.34 1.43 1.27
CA SER A 43 5.82 2.71 1.79
C SER A 43 4.76 3.80 1.71
N THR A 44 4.85 4.79 2.59
CA THR A 44 3.97 5.94 2.61
C THR A 44 4.55 7.05 1.74
N ILE A 45 3.79 7.52 0.74
CA ILE A 45 4.19 8.50 -0.26
C ILE A 45 3.24 9.68 -0.22
N ASP A 46 3.80 10.90 -0.16
CA ASP A 46 3.04 12.12 -0.36
C ASP A 46 2.89 12.38 -1.86
N ILE A 47 1.66 12.56 -2.32
CA ILE A 47 1.32 12.88 -3.71
C ILE A 47 0.70 14.27 -3.72
N THR A 48 1.24 15.17 -4.53
CA THR A 48 0.72 16.53 -4.71
C THR A 48 0.33 16.73 -6.17
N ALA A 49 -0.96 16.95 -6.41
CA ALA A 49 -1.48 17.40 -7.70
C ALA A 49 -1.66 18.91 -7.69
N THR A 50 -1.16 19.59 -8.72
CA THR A 50 -1.39 21.01 -8.93
C THR A 50 -2.53 21.18 -9.92
N ILE A 51 -3.63 21.73 -9.45
CA ILE A 51 -4.81 22.03 -10.25
C ILE A 51 -4.70 23.48 -10.75
N TYR A 52 -5.13 23.73 -11.98
CA TYR A 52 -5.11 25.05 -12.61
C TYR A 52 -6.49 25.37 -13.17
N ASN A 53 -6.98 26.58 -12.89
CA ASN A 53 -8.18 27.09 -13.53
C ASN A 53 -7.77 27.96 -14.73
N ALA A 54 -7.92 27.43 -15.94
CA ALA A 54 -7.61 28.12 -17.20
C ALA A 54 -8.78 28.98 -17.70
N GLY A 55 -9.93 28.91 -17.07
CA GLY A 55 -11.14 29.65 -17.45
C GLY A 55 -11.12 31.10 -17.01
N GLY A 56 -12.18 31.83 -17.38
CA GLY A 56 -12.33 33.27 -17.13
C GLY A 56 -13.07 33.61 -15.84
N ASN A 57 -13.48 32.63 -15.06
CA ASN A 57 -14.19 32.83 -13.79
C ASN A 57 -13.64 31.91 -12.69
N THR A 58 -13.84 32.31 -11.43
CA THR A 58 -13.65 31.44 -10.28
C THR A 58 -14.54 30.21 -10.39
N SER A 59 -13.97 29.00 -10.19
CA SER A 59 -14.75 27.78 -10.16
C SER A 59 -15.63 27.70 -8.92
N SER A 60 -16.73 26.95 -9.02
CA SER A 60 -17.45 26.48 -7.84
C SER A 60 -16.62 25.46 -7.07
N GLN A 61 -17.17 24.96 -5.99
CA GLN A 61 -16.61 23.87 -5.21
C GLN A 61 -16.67 22.56 -6.01
N PHE A 62 -15.62 21.74 -5.93
CA PHE A 62 -15.49 20.48 -6.64
C PHE A 62 -14.66 19.45 -5.86
N LYS A 63 -14.59 18.23 -6.37
CA LYS A 63 -13.77 17.15 -5.81
C LYS A 63 -12.61 16.77 -6.73
N VAL A 64 -11.47 16.52 -6.13
CA VAL A 64 -10.30 15.92 -6.77
C VAL A 64 -10.15 14.48 -6.27
N ALA A 65 -10.13 13.53 -7.19
CA ALA A 65 -10.02 12.10 -6.88
C ALA A 65 -8.67 11.55 -7.33
N PHE A 66 -8.09 10.67 -6.49
CA PHE A 66 -6.81 10.01 -6.71
C PHE A 66 -7.01 8.51 -6.83
N PHE A 67 -6.46 7.90 -7.88
CA PHE A 67 -6.60 6.48 -8.21
C PHE A 67 -5.24 5.81 -8.32
N ALA A 68 -5.14 4.57 -7.87
CA ALA A 68 -3.99 3.71 -8.04
C ALA A 68 -4.20 2.76 -9.23
N GLY A 69 -3.26 2.74 -10.17
CA GLY A 69 -3.34 1.88 -11.36
C GLY A 69 -4.61 2.05 -12.17
N ASN A 70 -5.33 0.95 -12.38
CA ASN A 70 -6.59 0.90 -13.14
C ASN A 70 -7.83 0.81 -12.24
N ASP A 71 -7.71 1.14 -10.97
CA ASP A 71 -8.84 1.05 -10.05
C ASP A 71 -9.98 1.96 -10.48
N GLU A 72 -11.22 1.45 -10.34
CA GLU A 72 -12.45 2.20 -10.62
C GLU A 72 -12.84 3.12 -9.45
N GLN A 73 -12.37 2.81 -8.25
CA GLN A 73 -12.63 3.61 -7.05
C GLN A 73 -11.38 4.39 -6.66
N PRO A 74 -11.52 5.68 -6.32
CA PRO A 74 -10.41 6.46 -5.82
C PRO A 74 -9.98 5.95 -4.44
N PHE A 75 -8.67 5.92 -4.18
CA PHE A 75 -8.16 5.65 -2.84
C PHE A 75 -8.29 6.88 -1.92
N GLU A 76 -8.38 8.10 -2.50
CA GLU A 76 -8.59 9.33 -1.75
C GLU A 76 -9.36 10.35 -2.58
N THR A 77 -10.17 11.18 -1.91
CA THR A 77 -10.93 12.27 -2.53
C THR A 77 -10.86 13.53 -1.68
N VAL A 78 -10.44 14.63 -2.27
CA VAL A 78 -10.26 15.91 -1.59
C VAL A 78 -11.24 16.93 -2.15
N ARG A 79 -11.97 17.63 -1.27
CA ARG A 79 -12.86 18.73 -1.66
C ARG A 79 -12.10 20.05 -1.70
N VAL A 80 -12.25 20.76 -2.82
CA VAL A 80 -11.69 22.10 -3.07
C VAL A 80 -12.84 23.11 -3.12
N ASN A 81 -12.70 24.24 -2.43
CA ASN A 81 -13.78 25.25 -2.34
C ASN A 81 -13.90 26.15 -3.57
N GLY A 82 -13.02 25.96 -4.55
CA GLY A 82 -12.95 26.73 -5.78
C GLY A 82 -11.54 27.26 -6.02
N ILE A 83 -11.27 27.65 -7.28
CA ILE A 83 -9.98 28.20 -7.71
C ILE A 83 -10.29 29.44 -8.55
N ASP A 84 -9.62 30.55 -8.28
CA ASP A 84 -9.80 31.79 -9.03
C ASP A 84 -9.23 31.67 -10.45
N GLU A 85 -9.70 32.55 -11.34
CA GLU A 85 -9.23 32.64 -12.73
C GLU A 85 -7.70 32.73 -12.79
N GLY A 86 -7.06 31.84 -13.55
CA GLY A 86 -5.62 31.84 -13.77
C GLY A 86 -4.80 31.38 -12.57
N GLU A 87 -5.43 30.93 -11.49
CA GLU A 87 -4.75 30.51 -10.27
C GLU A 87 -4.45 29.00 -10.26
N PHE A 88 -3.44 28.65 -9.46
CA PHE A 88 -3.01 27.28 -9.20
C PHE A 88 -3.36 26.89 -7.77
N TYR A 89 -3.84 25.67 -7.59
CA TYR A 89 -4.15 25.12 -6.27
C TYR A 89 -3.52 23.75 -6.07
N PRO A 90 -2.61 23.58 -5.10
CA PRO A 90 -2.04 22.27 -4.78
C PRO A 90 -2.99 21.47 -3.90
N VAL A 91 -3.19 20.19 -4.25
CA VAL A 91 -3.92 19.20 -3.47
C VAL A 91 -2.98 18.08 -3.14
N SER A 92 -2.78 17.82 -1.84
CA SER A 92 -1.87 16.78 -1.37
C SER A 92 -2.62 15.69 -0.64
N VAL A 93 -2.22 14.43 -0.89
CA VAL A 93 -2.74 13.23 -0.24
C VAL A 93 -1.60 12.31 0.15
N VAL A 94 -1.87 11.43 1.10
CA VAL A 94 -0.95 10.37 1.51
C VAL A 94 -1.42 9.06 0.91
N TRP A 95 -0.53 8.35 0.26
CA TRP A 95 -0.80 7.06 -0.35
C TRP A 95 0.12 5.98 0.23
N GLU A 96 -0.45 4.85 0.64
CA GLU A 96 0.31 3.64 0.95
C GLU A 96 0.55 2.88 -0.35
N SER A 97 1.81 2.75 -0.75
CA SER A 97 2.17 2.29 -2.08
C SER A 97 1.80 0.83 -2.31
N GLU A 98 1.11 0.61 -3.42
CA GLU A 98 0.73 -0.68 -3.96
C GLU A 98 1.54 -0.99 -5.23
N ASP A 99 1.46 -2.24 -5.71
CA ASP A 99 2.12 -2.67 -6.94
C ASP A 99 1.34 -2.19 -8.18
N VAL A 100 1.48 -0.91 -8.47
CA VAL A 100 0.83 -0.26 -9.63
C VAL A 100 1.87 0.47 -10.47
N ASP A 101 1.56 0.68 -11.75
CA ASP A 101 2.41 1.35 -12.73
C ASP A 101 2.16 2.86 -12.87
N ARG A 102 1.06 3.36 -12.28
CA ARG A 102 0.66 4.77 -12.38
C ARG A 102 -0.26 5.21 -11.24
N ILE A 103 -0.26 6.52 -11.02
CA ILE A 103 -1.29 7.24 -10.27
C ILE A 103 -2.06 8.12 -11.26
N ARG A 104 -3.38 8.08 -11.20
CA ARG A 104 -4.27 8.93 -11.98
C ARG A 104 -4.99 9.90 -11.06
N VAL A 105 -5.00 11.17 -11.45
CA VAL A 105 -5.73 12.24 -10.74
C VAL A 105 -6.81 12.78 -11.64
N VAL A 106 -8.01 12.92 -11.11
CA VAL A 106 -9.17 13.49 -11.80
C VAL A 106 -9.65 14.70 -11.00
N VAL A 107 -9.61 15.87 -11.61
CA VAL A 107 -10.23 17.09 -11.08
C VAL A 107 -11.70 17.10 -11.49
N ASP A 108 -12.54 17.70 -10.65
CA ASP A 108 -13.99 17.73 -10.82
C ASP A 108 -14.62 16.34 -11.06
N TYR A 109 -14.22 15.39 -10.24
CA TYR A 109 -14.58 13.96 -10.38
C TYR A 109 -16.11 13.69 -10.42
N GLU A 110 -16.90 14.54 -9.81
CA GLU A 110 -18.37 14.42 -9.75
C GLU A 110 -19.11 15.34 -10.74
N ASP A 111 -18.37 16.02 -11.65
CA ASP A 111 -18.95 16.95 -12.63
C ASP A 111 -19.80 18.06 -11.96
N GLU A 112 -19.22 18.70 -10.94
CA GLU A 112 -19.87 19.75 -10.14
C GLU A 112 -19.67 21.16 -10.75
N VAL A 113 -18.67 21.33 -11.65
CA VAL A 113 -18.30 22.60 -12.31
C VAL A 113 -18.62 22.51 -13.80
N PRO A 114 -19.51 23.32 -14.33
CA PRO A 114 -19.73 23.34 -15.77
C PRO A 114 -18.52 23.89 -16.51
N GLU A 115 -17.92 23.08 -17.37
CA GLU A 115 -16.71 23.38 -18.12
C GLU A 115 -16.95 23.29 -19.63
N ALA A 116 -16.09 23.89 -20.42
CA ALA A 116 -16.17 23.78 -21.86
C ALA A 116 -15.50 22.52 -22.39
N ASN A 117 -14.56 21.95 -21.62
CA ASN A 117 -13.83 20.76 -21.99
C ASN A 117 -13.49 19.93 -20.74
N ASP A 118 -14.15 18.79 -20.56
CA ASP A 118 -13.92 17.86 -19.47
C ASP A 118 -12.83 16.81 -19.80
N ASP A 119 -12.32 16.79 -21.06
CA ASP A 119 -11.35 15.80 -21.51
C ASP A 119 -9.95 16.01 -20.88
N ASP A 120 -9.64 17.22 -20.39
CA ASP A 120 -8.36 17.56 -19.76
C ASP A 120 -8.40 17.60 -18.22
N ASN A 121 -9.52 17.17 -17.63
CA ASN A 121 -9.71 17.01 -16.19
C ASN A 121 -8.91 15.86 -15.58
N SER A 122 -8.23 15.05 -16.37
CA SER A 122 -7.47 13.89 -15.89
C SER A 122 -6.00 13.97 -16.30
N ALA A 123 -5.12 13.57 -15.38
CA ALA A 123 -3.72 13.35 -15.67
C ALA A 123 -3.20 12.08 -14.99
N GLU A 124 -2.17 11.49 -15.58
CA GLU A 124 -1.51 10.30 -15.06
C GLU A 124 -0.02 10.59 -14.79
N HIS A 125 0.49 9.96 -13.73
CA HIS A 125 1.91 9.96 -13.39
C HIS A 125 2.39 8.52 -13.27
N SER A 126 3.44 8.16 -14.02
CA SER A 126 4.01 6.80 -13.99
C SER A 126 4.75 6.56 -12.68
N VAL A 127 4.52 5.39 -12.10
CA VAL A 127 5.14 4.94 -10.84
C VAL A 127 6.09 3.78 -11.14
N THR A 128 7.25 3.79 -10.50
CA THR A 128 8.21 2.69 -10.58
C THR A 128 8.38 2.07 -9.20
N ILE A 129 7.87 0.85 -9.03
CA ILE A 129 8.05 0.11 -7.78
C ILE A 129 9.39 -0.60 -7.79
N ALA A 130 10.26 -0.24 -6.84
CA ALA A 130 11.61 -0.78 -6.73
C ALA A 130 11.65 -2.02 -5.83
N TYR A 131 11.46 -3.20 -6.39
CA TYR A 131 11.60 -4.47 -5.66
C TYR A 131 13.05 -4.82 -5.30
N GLY A 132 14.04 -4.19 -5.93
CA GLY A 132 15.44 -4.59 -5.90
C GLY A 132 16.26 -4.12 -4.71
N GLN A 133 15.81 -3.15 -3.93
CA GLN A 133 16.63 -2.61 -2.84
C GLN A 133 16.66 -3.50 -1.58
N TYR A 134 15.68 -4.39 -1.41
CA TYR A 134 15.69 -5.36 -0.30
C TYR A 134 16.71 -6.50 -0.46
N LEU A 135 17.19 -6.73 -1.68
CA LEU A 135 18.23 -7.72 -1.99
C LEU A 135 19.64 -7.10 -2.10
N GLY A 136 19.80 -5.80 -1.87
CA GLY A 136 21.08 -5.09 -2.02
C GLY A 136 22.21 -5.67 -1.16
N TRP A 137 21.89 -6.30 -0.03
CA TRP A 137 22.89 -7.03 0.75
C TRP A 137 23.35 -8.33 0.04
N PHE A 138 22.48 -8.97 -0.75
CA PHE A 138 22.86 -10.13 -1.57
C PHE A 138 23.71 -9.74 -2.78
N ASP A 139 23.46 -8.57 -3.38
CA ASP A 139 24.27 -8.06 -4.49
C ASP A 139 25.69 -7.69 -4.01
N SER A 140 25.81 -7.08 -2.82
CA SER A 140 27.10 -6.81 -2.20
C SER A 140 27.89 -8.09 -1.87
N VAL A 141 27.18 -9.18 -1.52
CA VAL A 141 27.80 -10.50 -1.27
C VAL A 141 28.19 -11.19 -2.58
N ARG A 142 27.43 -11.00 -3.66
CA ARG A 142 27.71 -11.61 -4.98
C ARG A 142 28.97 -11.08 -5.62
N GLU A 143 29.32 -9.84 -5.39
CA GLU A 143 30.56 -9.22 -5.91
C GLU A 143 31.80 -9.60 -5.09
N GLN A 144 31.65 -10.24 -3.93
CA GLN A 144 32.75 -10.68 -3.07
C GLN A 144 32.84 -12.20 -3.03
N PRO A 145 33.63 -12.83 -3.92
CA PRO A 145 33.76 -14.30 -3.97
C PRO A 145 34.26 -14.89 -2.65
N LEU A 146 35.01 -14.13 -1.85
CA LEU A 146 35.47 -14.55 -0.52
C LEU A 146 34.33 -14.66 0.49
N ALA A 147 33.31 -13.82 0.42
CA ALA A 147 32.15 -13.89 1.34
C ALA A 147 31.35 -15.19 1.12
N TRP A 148 31.21 -15.63 -0.13
CA TRP A 148 30.58 -16.91 -0.45
C TRP A 148 31.37 -18.10 0.07
N MET A 149 32.70 -18.03 -0.03
CA MET A 149 33.57 -19.07 0.55
C MET A 149 33.38 -19.18 2.07
N PHE A 150 33.31 -18.06 2.78
CA PHE A 150 33.07 -18.09 4.25
C PHE A 150 31.66 -18.58 4.59
N ALA A 151 30.63 -18.23 3.83
CA ALA A 151 29.27 -18.71 4.03
C ALA A 151 29.17 -20.23 3.84
N VAL A 152 29.77 -20.76 2.77
CA VAL A 152 29.79 -22.21 2.50
C VAL A 152 30.63 -22.95 3.55
N LEU A 153 31.78 -22.38 3.95
CA LEU A 153 32.64 -22.97 4.99
C LEU A 153 31.90 -23.00 6.35
N SER A 154 31.15 -21.97 6.71
CA SER A 154 30.33 -21.91 7.91
C SER A 154 29.26 -23.00 7.95
N ILE A 155 28.57 -23.21 6.83
CA ILE A 155 27.55 -24.25 6.71
C ILE A 155 28.17 -25.64 6.82
N LEU A 156 29.33 -25.86 6.19
CA LEU A 156 30.08 -27.12 6.28
C LEU A 156 30.54 -27.41 7.67
N THR A 157 31.09 -26.42 8.39
CA THR A 157 31.53 -26.60 9.78
C THR A 157 30.36 -26.91 10.71
N LEU A 158 29.22 -26.24 10.56
CA LEU A 158 27.99 -26.53 11.29
C LEU A 158 27.48 -27.96 11.03
N ALA A 159 27.50 -28.41 9.78
CA ALA A 159 27.12 -29.78 9.42
C ALA A 159 28.05 -30.85 10.02
N ILE A 160 29.36 -30.56 10.05
CA ILE A 160 30.36 -31.48 10.70
C ILE A 160 30.15 -31.53 12.22
N VAL A 161 29.96 -30.36 12.86
CA VAL A 161 29.71 -30.30 14.31
C VAL A 161 28.40 -31.03 14.64
N PHE A 162 27.35 -30.85 13.86
CA PHE A 162 26.09 -31.57 14.07
C PHE A 162 26.23 -33.07 13.90
N THR A 163 26.96 -33.55 12.87
CA THR A 163 27.20 -34.98 12.66
C THR A 163 28.07 -35.60 13.75
N VAL A 164 29.06 -34.88 14.26
CA VAL A 164 29.90 -35.36 15.38
C VAL A 164 29.09 -35.40 16.69
N ALA A 165 28.31 -34.33 16.96
CA ALA A 165 27.46 -34.26 18.15
C ALA A 165 26.40 -35.38 18.19
N THR A 166 25.79 -35.71 17.05
CA THR A 166 24.82 -36.78 16.94
C THR A 166 25.45 -38.18 17.08
N ARG A 167 26.70 -38.35 16.59
CA ARG A 167 27.43 -39.64 16.77
C ARG A 167 27.92 -39.84 18.20
N THR A 168 28.39 -38.80 18.88
CA THR A 168 28.83 -38.89 20.26
C THR A 168 27.68 -39.10 21.24
N SER A 169 26.46 -38.63 20.93
CA SER A 169 25.27 -38.89 21.76
C SER A 169 24.75 -40.33 21.63
N ILE A 170 25.09 -41.03 20.56
CA ILE A 170 24.71 -42.46 20.40
C ILE A 170 25.64 -43.39 21.23
N ASP A 171 26.91 -42.99 21.43
CA ASP A 171 27.91 -43.81 22.11
C ASP A 171 27.78 -43.74 23.64
N TYR A 172 27.03 -42.79 24.22
CA TYR A 172 26.80 -42.71 25.67
C TYR A 172 25.53 -43.46 26.13
N GLY A 173 24.82 -44.15 25.25
CA GLY A 173 23.54 -44.81 25.53
C GLY A 173 23.62 -46.33 25.75
N GLU A 174 24.77 -46.99 25.50
CA GLU A 174 24.86 -48.47 25.54
C GLU A 174 25.76 -49.06 26.64
N GLY A 175 26.04 -48.32 27.70
CA GLY A 175 26.92 -48.85 28.72
C GLY A 175 26.64 -48.36 30.12
N ALA A 176 25.47 -48.62 30.70
CA ALA A 176 25.26 -48.63 32.15
C ALA A 176 23.83 -49.08 32.54
N PHE A 177 23.51 -50.30 32.35
CA PHE A 177 22.57 -50.99 33.24
C PHE A 177 23.17 -52.36 33.56
N ASP A 178 24.10 -52.36 34.50
CA ASP A 178 24.37 -53.57 35.29
C ASP A 178 23.21 -53.72 36.27
N GLU A 179 22.52 -54.82 36.09
CA GLU A 179 21.58 -55.38 37.04
C GLU A 179 22.30 -55.75 38.30
N ASP A 180 22.17 -54.95 39.34
CA ASP A 180 22.37 -55.45 40.70
C ASP A 180 21.02 -55.53 41.39
N GLU A 181 20.60 -56.79 41.53
CA GLU A 181 19.54 -57.25 42.40
C GLU A 181 19.71 -56.66 43.81
N ALA A 182 18.68 -55.94 44.25
CA ALA A 182 18.48 -55.72 45.68
C ALA A 182 16.98 -55.85 46.00
N ASP A 183 16.73 -57.05 46.40
CA ASP A 183 15.71 -57.56 47.28
C ASP A 183 15.28 -56.56 48.38
N TRP A 184 14.06 -56.15 48.42
CA TRP A 184 13.42 -55.61 49.62
C TRP A 184 12.02 -56.21 49.73
N GLU A 185 12.01 -57.17 50.64
CA GLU A 185 10.81 -57.79 51.23
C GLU A 185 9.89 -56.71 51.86
N ASN A 186 8.60 -56.99 51.70
CA ASN A 186 7.45 -56.71 52.52
C ASN A 186 7.65 -55.97 53.85
N GLU A 187 6.98 -54.95 54.09
CA GLU A 187 6.22 -54.75 55.35
C GLU A 187 4.87 -54.07 55.01
N GLU A 188 3.84 -54.85 55.27
CA GLU A 188 2.48 -54.44 55.54
C GLU A 188 2.48 -53.60 56.83
N ASP A 189 1.67 -52.56 56.89
CA ASP A 189 0.69 -52.39 57.97
C ASP A 189 0.14 -50.96 58.01
N ASP A 190 -1.14 -51.00 58.03
CA ASP A 190 -2.12 -50.26 58.87
C ASP A 190 -2.48 -48.82 58.64
N GLU A 191 -3.73 -48.80 58.28
CA GLU A 191 -4.86 -48.04 58.85
C GLU A 191 -4.57 -46.61 59.43
N SER A 192 -5.28 -45.69 58.91
CA SER A 192 -6.38 -45.05 59.64
C SER A 192 -6.99 -43.85 58.86
N SER A 193 -8.25 -44.03 58.64
CA SER A 193 -9.29 -43.04 58.56
C SER A 193 -9.07 -41.75 59.35
N TYR A 194 -9.44 -40.66 58.78
CA TYR A 194 -10.25 -39.61 59.45
C TYR A 194 -11.03 -38.84 58.38
N ASP A 195 -12.37 -38.96 58.51
CA ASP A 195 -13.37 -38.03 58.10
C ASP A 195 -13.17 -36.67 58.78
N ASP A 196 -13.59 -35.61 58.16
CA ASP A 196 -14.52 -34.60 58.66
C ASP A 196 -14.53 -33.39 57.74
N ASP A 197 -15.65 -33.21 57.13
CA ASP A 197 -16.64 -32.14 57.15
C ASP A 197 -16.16 -30.74 57.62
N ASP A 198 -16.59 -29.77 56.85
CA ASP A 198 -17.31 -28.52 57.17
C ASP A 198 -17.09 -27.50 56.06
N GLU A 199 -18.02 -27.22 55.17
CA GLU A 199 -19.20 -26.38 55.27
C GLU A 199 -18.93 -25.00 55.95
N TYR A 200 -19.11 -23.93 55.18
CA TYR A 200 -19.83 -22.70 55.43
C TYR A 200 -19.38 -21.59 54.42
N ASP A 201 -20.34 -21.17 53.60
CA ASP A 201 -21.01 -19.87 53.46
C ASP A 201 -20.22 -18.57 53.80
N ASP A 202 -20.10 -17.70 52.82
CA ASP A 202 -20.80 -16.42 52.61
C ASP A 202 -20.33 -15.76 51.31
#